data_2963137392b031a42de3ac61a8e5e5d9
#
_entry.id   2963137392b031a42de3ac61a8e5e5d9
#
_cell.length_a   1.000
_cell.length_b   1.000
_cell.length_c   1.000
_cell.angle_alpha   90.00
_cell.angle_beta   90.00
_cell.angle_gamma   90.00
#
_symmetry.space_group_name_H-M   'P 1'
#
loop_
_entity.id
_entity.type
_entity.pdbx_description
1 polymer ?
#
loop_
_entity_poly.entity_id
_entity_poly.type
_entity_poly.pdbx_seq_one_letter_code
_entity_poly.pdbx_strand_id
1 'polypeptide(L)'
;MWKAKSYIKLKRTKYGGTAEILYSPIRTNLFSFLFKGSEYMRVFIGCSSYDSINKKFKDLACDVAEVLAKRGDKLVFGGTDSGMMSKCFQTFKYHECKVKAVSDVKYIDDLKGMEYDREVVTPTTFERCKELYLSSELIVILPGGLGTLSEVMSMIEEKRTRDDLKDIIIFNFDGYYDSLLVQIEKEIDLGFIHDDISKLIKVVTNMDEFNKCIERRN
;
A
#
# COMPACT_ATOMS: atom_id res chain seq x y z
N MET A 1 26.02 0.67 17.77
CA MET A 1 25.93 -0.73 18.23
C MET A 1 24.51 -1.20 17.91
N TRP A 2 24.31 -1.85 16.76
CA TRP A 2 22.99 -2.19 16.21
C TRP A 2 22.58 -3.57 16.69
N LYS A 3 21.45 -3.66 17.40
CA LYS A 3 20.86 -4.96 17.81
C LYS A 3 20.08 -5.55 16.63
N ALA A 4 20.50 -6.72 16.14
CA ALA A 4 19.79 -7.50 15.16
C ALA A 4 18.44 -7.95 15.73
N LYS A 5 17.32 -7.66 15.02
CA LYS A 5 16.00 -8.22 15.32
C LYS A 5 15.97 -9.66 14.81
N SER A 6 15.62 -10.58 15.67
CA SER A 6 15.50 -12.02 15.41
C SER A 6 14.04 -12.39 15.19
N TYR A 7 13.76 -13.21 14.16
CA TYR A 7 12.44 -13.78 13.94
C TYR A 7 12.31 -15.15 14.63
N ILE A 8 11.18 -15.40 15.27
CA ILE A 8 10.86 -16.66 15.94
C ILE A 8 10.22 -17.58 14.90
N LYS A 9 10.87 -18.72 14.60
CA LYS A 9 10.30 -19.79 13.78
C LYS A 9 9.85 -20.90 14.72
N LEU A 10 8.54 -21.05 14.89
CA LEU A 10 7.95 -22.14 15.67
C LEU A 10 7.96 -23.43 14.83
N LYS A 11 8.65 -24.45 15.27
CA LYS A 11 8.57 -25.80 14.70
C LYS A 11 7.66 -26.64 15.59
N ARG A 12 6.48 -27.00 15.10
CA ARG A 12 5.61 -27.97 15.79
C ARG A 12 6.21 -29.36 15.65
N THR A 13 6.51 -29.99 16.76
CA THR A 13 6.82 -31.43 16.79
C THR A 13 5.53 -32.24 16.92
N LYS A 14 5.51 -33.44 16.36
CA LYS A 14 4.36 -34.33 16.24
C LYS A 14 3.88 -34.91 17.57
N TYR A 15 4.60 -34.65 18.67
CA TYR A 15 4.32 -35.15 20.04
C TYR A 15 4.70 -34.02 21.01
N GLY A 16 3.70 -33.40 21.62
CA GLY A 16 3.67 -32.47 22.74
C GLY A 16 4.98 -32.11 23.46
N GLY A 17 5.92 -31.46 22.78
CA GLY A 17 7.19 -31.03 23.35
C GLY A 17 7.37 -29.51 23.24
N THR A 18 8.14 -28.97 24.17
CA THR A 18 8.52 -27.54 24.28
C THR A 18 9.07 -26.96 22.99
N ALA A 19 8.61 -25.78 22.62
CA ALA A 19 9.08 -25.04 21.44
C ALA A 19 10.53 -24.59 21.68
N GLU A 20 11.44 -25.03 20.83
CA GLU A 20 12.81 -24.51 20.76
C GLU A 20 12.81 -23.21 19.92
N ILE A 21 13.31 -22.13 20.50
CA ILE A 21 13.47 -20.84 19.84
C ILE A 21 14.82 -20.85 19.14
N LEU A 22 14.80 -21.00 17.80
CA LEU A 22 15.99 -20.88 16.96
C LEU A 22 16.15 -19.43 16.49
N TYR A 23 17.19 -18.77 16.95
CA TYR A 23 17.59 -17.45 16.47
C TYR A 23 18.37 -17.59 15.17
N SER A 24 17.85 -17.08 14.07
CA SER A 24 18.60 -16.89 12.82
C SER A 24 18.94 -15.41 12.66
N PRO A 25 20.22 -15.03 12.58
CA PRO A 25 20.57 -13.64 12.28
C PRO A 25 20.28 -13.37 10.80
N ILE A 26 19.23 -12.62 10.51
CA ILE A 26 18.98 -12.13 9.16
C ILE A 26 19.99 -11.01 8.90
N ARG A 27 20.89 -11.24 7.95
CA ARG A 27 21.80 -10.23 7.42
C ARG A 27 20.97 -9.17 6.67
N THR A 28 20.65 -8.07 7.34
CA THR A 28 19.94 -6.91 6.80
C THR A 28 20.63 -6.22 5.62
N ASN A 29 21.90 -6.55 5.34
CA ASN A 29 22.67 -5.93 4.25
C ASN A 29 22.55 -6.63 2.89
N LEU A 30 21.89 -7.81 2.79
CA LEU A 30 21.78 -8.50 1.49
C LEU A 30 20.53 -8.05 0.72
N PHE A 31 19.49 -7.59 1.41
CA PHE A 31 18.24 -7.16 0.77
C PHE A 31 18.38 -5.81 0.06
N SER A 32 19.11 -4.87 0.65
CA SER A 32 19.38 -3.56 0.01
C SER A 32 20.37 -3.65 -1.16
N PHE A 33 21.22 -4.68 -1.19
CA PHE A 33 22.20 -4.87 -2.28
C PHE A 33 21.61 -5.60 -3.48
N LEU A 34 20.59 -6.44 -3.28
CA LEU A 34 19.91 -7.18 -4.35
C LEU A 34 18.82 -6.34 -5.07
N PHE A 35 18.38 -5.23 -4.49
CA PHE A 35 17.38 -4.34 -5.09
C PHE A 35 17.96 -3.04 -5.67
N LYS A 36 19.28 -2.90 -5.78
CA LYS A 36 19.90 -1.88 -6.61
C LYS A 36 19.73 -2.27 -8.08
N GLY A 37 18.53 -2.04 -8.65
CA GLY A 37 18.34 -2.33 -10.06
C GLY A 37 16.94 -2.51 -10.61
N SER A 38 15.88 -2.44 -9.80
CA SER A 38 14.55 -2.36 -10.41
C SER A 38 14.25 -0.89 -10.72
N GLU A 39 14.26 -0.58 -12.00
CA GLU A 39 13.93 0.74 -12.54
C GLU A 39 12.50 1.16 -12.21
N TYR A 40 11.65 0.23 -11.76
CA TYR A 40 10.20 0.33 -11.58
C TYR A 40 9.79 -0.12 -10.19
N MET A 41 8.81 0.58 -9.58
CA MET A 41 8.28 0.27 -8.25
C MET A 41 6.98 -0.53 -8.35
N ARG A 42 6.68 -1.31 -7.30
CA ARG A 42 5.35 -1.90 -7.09
C ARG A 42 4.53 -0.91 -6.28
N VAL A 43 3.46 -0.40 -6.87
CA VAL A 43 2.64 0.66 -6.27
C VAL A 43 1.27 0.11 -5.92
N PHE A 44 0.88 0.21 -4.65
CA PHE A 44 -0.51 0.05 -4.24
C PHE A 44 -1.23 1.38 -4.36
N ILE A 45 -2.40 1.38 -5.01
CA ILE A 45 -3.30 2.52 -5.08
C ILE A 45 -4.60 2.15 -4.38
N GLY A 46 -4.78 2.67 -3.14
CA GLY A 46 -6.01 2.54 -2.37
C GLY A 46 -7.00 3.64 -2.75
N CYS A 47 -8.21 3.28 -3.19
CA CYS A 47 -9.22 4.24 -3.64
C CYS A 47 -10.63 3.63 -3.64
N SER A 48 -11.65 4.43 -3.98
CA SER A 48 -13.04 3.98 -4.05
C SER A 48 -13.29 3.00 -5.20
N SER A 49 -14.09 1.96 -4.92
CA SER A 49 -14.64 1.03 -5.91
C SER A 49 -16.05 1.40 -6.40
N TYR A 50 -16.66 2.47 -5.90
CA TYR A 50 -18.03 2.84 -6.28
C TYR A 50 -18.08 3.68 -7.56
N ASP A 51 -18.98 3.30 -8.49
CA ASP A 51 -19.21 4.04 -9.74
C ASP A 51 -20.01 5.34 -9.55
N SER A 52 -20.79 5.44 -8.48
CA SER A 52 -21.67 6.58 -8.19
C SER A 52 -20.95 7.85 -7.72
N ILE A 53 -19.62 7.79 -7.49
CA ILE A 53 -18.83 8.94 -7.06
C ILE A 53 -18.69 9.99 -8.18
N ASN A 54 -18.43 11.25 -7.79
CA ASN A 54 -18.23 12.32 -8.73
C ASN A 54 -17.08 12.03 -9.70
N LYS A 55 -17.27 12.38 -10.98
CA LYS A 55 -16.30 12.17 -12.07
C LYS A 55 -14.90 12.71 -11.74
N LYS A 56 -14.79 13.85 -11.05
CA LYS A 56 -13.49 14.46 -10.70
C LYS A 56 -12.55 13.53 -9.94
N PHE A 57 -13.08 12.62 -9.10
CA PHE A 57 -12.27 11.63 -8.38
C PHE A 57 -11.79 10.52 -9.31
N LYS A 58 -12.62 10.14 -10.29
CA LYS A 58 -12.22 9.16 -11.31
C LYS A 58 -11.14 9.73 -12.23
N ASP A 59 -11.25 11.02 -12.58
CA ASP A 59 -10.23 11.74 -13.36
C ASP A 59 -8.91 11.80 -12.57
N LEU A 60 -8.94 12.15 -11.29
CA LEU A 60 -7.76 12.08 -10.42
C LEU A 60 -7.10 10.69 -10.41
N ALA A 61 -7.90 9.62 -10.35
CA ALA A 61 -7.37 8.26 -10.38
C ALA A 61 -6.67 7.95 -11.71
N CYS A 62 -7.23 8.42 -12.84
CA CYS A 62 -6.57 8.33 -14.14
C CYS A 62 -5.24 9.11 -14.16
N ASP A 63 -5.22 10.35 -13.69
CA ASP A 63 -4.03 11.21 -13.72
C ASP A 63 -2.90 10.62 -12.88
N VAL A 64 -3.20 10.15 -11.67
CA VAL A 64 -2.23 9.50 -10.79
C VAL A 64 -1.72 8.19 -11.41
N ALA A 65 -2.61 7.36 -11.93
CA ALA A 65 -2.25 6.10 -12.57
C ALA A 65 -1.40 6.32 -13.84
N GLU A 66 -1.71 7.36 -14.63
CA GLU A 66 -0.98 7.74 -15.84
C GLU A 66 0.48 8.09 -15.55
N VAL A 67 0.72 8.89 -14.52
CA VAL A 67 2.08 9.26 -14.10
C VAL A 67 2.88 8.03 -13.67
N LEU A 68 2.29 7.16 -12.86
CA LEU A 68 2.95 5.95 -12.36
C LEU A 68 3.19 4.92 -13.48
N ALA A 69 2.20 4.70 -14.34
CA ALA A 69 2.30 3.77 -15.46
C ALA A 69 3.33 4.22 -16.50
N LYS A 70 3.38 5.52 -16.86
CA LYS A 70 4.42 6.08 -17.74
C LYS A 70 5.82 5.93 -17.17
N ARG A 71 5.97 5.90 -15.87
CA ARG A 71 7.24 5.59 -15.20
C ARG A 71 7.59 4.10 -15.27
N GLY A 72 6.67 3.24 -15.76
CA GLY A 72 6.82 1.79 -15.88
C GLY A 72 6.60 1.04 -14.56
N ASP A 73 5.98 1.66 -13.57
CA ASP A 73 5.66 1.02 -12.30
C ASP A 73 4.67 -0.15 -12.47
N LYS A 74 4.59 -1.02 -11.47
CA LYS A 74 3.70 -2.18 -11.46
C LYS A 74 2.57 -1.92 -10.48
N LEU A 75 1.33 -2.18 -10.90
CA LEU A 75 0.16 -1.99 -10.04
C LEU A 75 -0.02 -3.17 -9.08
N VAL A 76 -0.25 -2.86 -7.82
CA VAL A 76 -0.84 -3.76 -6.82
C VAL A 76 -2.21 -3.19 -6.46
N PHE A 77 -3.29 -3.96 -6.59
CA PHE A 77 -4.63 -3.42 -6.35
C PHE A 77 -5.59 -4.45 -5.74
N GLY A 78 -6.69 -3.95 -5.20
CA GLY A 78 -7.67 -4.72 -4.47
C GLY A 78 -8.59 -5.63 -5.31
N GLY A 79 -8.53 -5.55 -6.63
CA GLY A 79 -9.19 -6.50 -7.50
C GLY A 79 -10.68 -6.26 -7.73
N THR A 80 -11.07 -5.08 -8.24
CA THR A 80 -12.42 -4.85 -8.77
C THR A 80 -12.38 -3.95 -10.01
N ASP A 81 -13.23 -4.22 -10.99
CA ASP A 81 -13.37 -3.43 -12.22
C ASP A 81 -14.49 -2.40 -12.09
N SER A 82 -14.46 -1.60 -11.04
CA SER A 82 -15.43 -0.51 -10.83
C SER A 82 -14.79 0.70 -10.16
N GLY A 83 -15.45 1.85 -10.29
CA GLY A 83 -15.05 3.11 -9.68
C GLY A 83 -13.67 3.62 -10.09
N MET A 84 -12.94 4.15 -9.12
CA MET A 84 -11.55 4.61 -9.29
C MET A 84 -10.59 3.44 -9.50
N MET A 85 -10.84 2.29 -8.88
CA MET A 85 -9.99 1.09 -9.03
C MET A 85 -9.96 0.63 -10.49
N SER A 86 -11.11 0.58 -11.17
CA SER A 86 -11.18 0.30 -12.61
C SER A 86 -10.33 1.27 -13.42
N LYS A 87 -10.40 2.58 -13.10
CA LYS A 87 -9.60 3.60 -13.82
C LYS A 87 -8.11 3.36 -13.67
N CYS A 88 -7.64 3.09 -12.46
CA CYS A 88 -6.24 2.74 -12.23
C CYS A 88 -5.84 1.47 -13.01
N PHE A 89 -6.63 0.39 -12.90
CA PHE A 89 -6.36 -0.86 -13.59
C PHE A 89 -6.26 -0.68 -15.11
N GLN A 90 -7.28 -0.04 -15.72
CA GLN A 90 -7.33 0.19 -17.17
C GLN A 90 -6.17 1.04 -17.65
N THR A 91 -5.77 2.08 -16.91
CA THR A 91 -4.62 2.93 -17.24
C THR A 91 -3.31 2.13 -17.23
N PHE A 92 -3.06 1.32 -16.19
CA PHE A 92 -1.86 0.49 -16.14
C PHE A 92 -1.84 -0.57 -17.25
N LYS A 93 -2.99 -1.18 -17.58
CA LYS A 93 -3.11 -2.12 -18.71
C LYS A 93 -2.86 -1.44 -20.05
N TYR A 94 -3.37 -0.22 -20.26
CA TYR A 94 -3.12 0.55 -21.48
C TYR A 94 -1.61 0.82 -21.72
N HIS A 95 -0.85 1.03 -20.65
CA HIS A 95 0.61 1.18 -20.69
C HIS A 95 1.37 -0.15 -20.62
N GLU A 96 0.71 -1.28 -20.79
CA GLU A 96 1.30 -2.62 -20.75
C GLU A 96 2.07 -2.95 -19.45
N CYS A 97 1.75 -2.25 -18.36
CA CYS A 97 2.36 -2.47 -17.06
C CYS A 97 1.83 -3.75 -16.41
N LYS A 98 2.69 -4.39 -15.61
CA LYS A 98 2.29 -5.58 -14.84
C LYS A 98 1.35 -5.23 -13.71
N VAL A 99 0.37 -6.11 -13.50
CA VAL A 99 -0.66 -5.97 -12.47
C VAL A 99 -0.68 -7.20 -11.56
N LYS A 100 -0.64 -6.95 -10.24
CA LYS A 100 -0.88 -7.94 -9.20
C LYS A 100 -2.22 -7.67 -8.54
N ALA A 101 -3.18 -8.59 -8.67
CA ALA A 101 -4.45 -8.54 -7.95
C ALA A 101 -4.30 -9.20 -6.56
N VAL A 102 -4.82 -8.56 -5.52
CA VAL A 102 -4.88 -9.09 -4.16
C VAL A 102 -6.32 -8.98 -3.67
N SER A 103 -7.00 -10.11 -3.58
CA SER A 103 -8.38 -10.20 -3.13
C SER A 103 -8.49 -11.06 -1.88
N ASP A 104 -9.67 -11.14 -1.30
CA ASP A 104 -10.01 -12.15 -0.32
C ASP A 104 -11.12 -13.06 -0.86
N VAL A 105 -11.35 -14.18 -0.17
CA VAL A 105 -12.34 -15.18 -0.60
C VAL A 105 -13.74 -14.64 -0.79
N LYS A 106 -14.10 -13.52 -0.14
CA LYS A 106 -15.41 -12.89 -0.24
C LYS A 106 -15.59 -12.14 -1.55
N TYR A 107 -14.50 -11.56 -2.09
CA TYR A 107 -14.51 -10.68 -3.26
C TYR A 107 -13.79 -11.27 -4.48
N ILE A 108 -13.48 -12.57 -4.45
CA ILE A 108 -12.76 -13.22 -5.57
C ILE A 108 -13.54 -13.15 -6.89
N ASP A 109 -14.86 -13.13 -6.81
CA ASP A 109 -15.71 -13.05 -7.99
C ASP A 109 -15.60 -11.71 -8.73
N ASP A 110 -15.16 -10.65 -8.05
CA ASP A 110 -14.93 -9.33 -8.63
C ASP A 110 -13.72 -9.31 -9.60
N LEU A 111 -12.86 -10.33 -9.52
CA LEU A 111 -11.72 -10.53 -10.44
C LEU A 111 -12.09 -11.24 -11.74
N LYS A 112 -13.30 -11.78 -11.85
CA LYS A 112 -13.71 -12.55 -13.03
C LYS A 112 -13.70 -11.68 -14.28
N GLY A 113 -13.01 -12.17 -15.31
CA GLY A 113 -12.90 -11.49 -16.60
C GLY A 113 -11.82 -10.41 -16.66
N MET A 114 -11.10 -10.14 -15.57
CA MET A 114 -9.98 -9.22 -15.57
C MET A 114 -8.68 -9.93 -15.95
N GLU A 115 -7.83 -9.27 -16.73
CA GLU A 115 -6.50 -9.78 -17.10
C GLU A 115 -5.40 -9.19 -16.23
N TYR A 116 -4.80 -9.98 -15.36
CA TYR A 116 -3.69 -9.61 -14.49
C TYR A 116 -2.54 -10.64 -14.55
N ASP A 117 -1.33 -10.22 -14.17
CA ASP A 117 -0.14 -11.09 -14.25
C ASP A 117 -0.01 -12.03 -13.04
N ARG A 118 -0.52 -11.61 -11.88
CA ARG A 118 -0.47 -12.38 -10.63
C ARG A 118 -1.73 -12.15 -9.81
N GLU A 119 -2.11 -13.20 -9.09
CA GLU A 119 -3.21 -13.19 -8.13
C GLU A 119 -2.76 -13.71 -6.78
N VAL A 120 -3.29 -13.09 -5.72
CA VAL A 120 -3.24 -13.60 -4.35
C VAL A 120 -4.63 -13.51 -3.76
N VAL A 121 -5.15 -14.63 -3.30
CA VAL A 121 -6.43 -14.70 -2.58
C VAL A 121 -6.13 -15.00 -1.12
N THR A 122 -6.59 -14.14 -0.23
CA THR A 122 -6.40 -14.27 1.21
C THR A 122 -7.69 -14.74 1.89
N PRO A 123 -7.60 -15.44 3.04
CA PRO A 123 -8.79 -15.91 3.76
C PRO A 123 -9.65 -14.77 4.32
N THR A 124 -9.04 -13.63 4.66
CA THR A 124 -9.71 -12.51 5.32
C THR A 124 -9.26 -11.16 4.78
N THR A 125 -10.09 -10.14 4.98
CA THR A 125 -9.76 -8.75 4.63
C THR A 125 -8.51 -8.22 5.38
N PHE A 126 -8.26 -8.70 6.60
CA PHE A 126 -7.04 -8.32 7.35
C PHE A 126 -5.78 -8.86 6.68
N GLU A 127 -5.79 -10.13 6.29
CA GLU A 127 -4.66 -10.74 5.56
C GLU A 127 -4.48 -10.11 4.19
N ARG A 128 -5.59 -9.73 3.52
CA ARG A 128 -5.55 -8.97 2.27
C ARG A 128 -4.86 -7.63 2.45
N CYS A 129 -5.22 -6.85 3.46
CA CYS A 129 -4.58 -5.57 3.75
C CYS A 129 -3.08 -5.74 3.99
N LYS A 130 -2.68 -6.74 4.78
CA LYS A 130 -1.27 -7.09 5.02
C LYS A 130 -0.55 -7.49 3.73
N GLU A 131 -1.18 -8.28 2.86
CA GLU A 131 -0.59 -8.70 1.59
C GLU A 131 -0.42 -7.51 0.63
N LEU A 132 -1.39 -6.60 0.55
CA LEU A 132 -1.28 -5.34 -0.20
C LEU A 132 -0.07 -4.52 0.26
N TYR A 133 0.10 -4.37 1.58
CA TYR A 133 1.24 -3.69 2.16
C TYR A 133 2.58 -4.36 1.80
N LEU A 134 2.70 -5.67 2.01
CA LEU A 134 3.94 -6.42 1.77
C LEU A 134 4.32 -6.48 0.28
N SER A 135 3.32 -6.42 -0.60
CA SER A 135 3.52 -6.48 -2.05
C SER A 135 3.97 -5.15 -2.66
N SER A 136 3.87 -4.06 -1.92
CA SER A 136 4.09 -2.71 -2.43
C SER A 136 5.39 -2.08 -1.90
N GLU A 137 5.98 -1.20 -2.68
CA GLU A 137 7.15 -0.37 -2.34
C GLU A 137 6.75 1.10 -2.17
N LEU A 138 5.68 1.51 -2.87
CA LEU A 138 5.03 2.79 -2.74
C LEU A 138 3.54 2.56 -2.50
N ILE A 139 2.95 3.33 -1.60
CA ILE A 139 1.53 3.29 -1.28
C ILE A 139 0.94 4.67 -1.57
N VAL A 140 -0.08 4.73 -2.43
CA VAL A 140 -0.80 5.95 -2.78
C VAL A 140 -2.26 5.78 -2.39
N ILE A 141 -2.76 6.67 -1.56
CA ILE A 141 -4.12 6.65 -1.06
C ILE A 141 -4.88 7.83 -1.66
N LEU A 142 -5.85 7.52 -2.50
CA LEU A 142 -6.78 8.46 -3.10
C LEU A 142 -8.10 8.47 -2.30
N PRO A 143 -9.01 9.42 -2.53
CA PRO A 143 -10.33 9.44 -1.90
C PRO A 143 -11.05 8.10 -1.98
N GLY A 144 -11.55 7.62 -0.84
CA GLY A 144 -12.21 6.32 -0.75
C GLY A 144 -13.05 6.17 0.52
N GLY A 145 -13.79 5.08 0.62
CA GLY A 145 -14.69 4.80 1.72
C GLY A 145 -14.03 4.12 2.93
N LEU A 146 -14.84 3.43 3.73
CA LEU A 146 -14.39 2.73 4.95
C LEU A 146 -13.30 1.68 4.67
N GLY A 147 -13.36 1.00 3.52
CA GLY A 147 -12.32 0.04 3.13
C GLY A 147 -10.97 0.72 2.96
N THR A 148 -10.93 1.84 2.24
CA THR A 148 -9.71 2.63 2.03
C THR A 148 -9.17 3.22 3.34
N LEU A 149 -10.05 3.70 4.23
CA LEU A 149 -9.64 4.16 5.56
C LEU A 149 -9.06 3.03 6.41
N SER A 150 -9.67 1.85 6.39
CA SER A 150 -9.14 0.67 7.07
C SER A 150 -7.77 0.26 6.53
N GLU A 151 -7.60 0.26 5.21
CA GLU A 151 -6.33 -0.06 4.55
C GLU A 151 -5.23 0.94 4.95
N VAL A 152 -5.48 2.25 4.84
CA VAL A 152 -4.46 3.26 5.13
C VAL A 152 -4.03 3.23 6.59
N MET A 153 -4.97 3.14 7.54
CA MET A 153 -4.65 3.10 8.97
C MET A 153 -3.86 1.84 9.34
N SER A 154 -4.23 0.69 8.78
CA SER A 154 -3.48 -0.56 8.97
C SER A 154 -2.07 -0.48 8.37
N MET A 155 -1.90 0.16 7.21
CA MET A 155 -0.60 0.32 6.55
C MET A 155 0.32 1.31 7.28
N ILE A 156 -0.23 2.39 7.85
CA ILE A 156 0.50 3.31 8.71
C ILE A 156 1.02 2.57 9.95
N GLU A 157 0.17 1.75 10.60
CA GLU A 157 0.57 0.97 11.77
C GLU A 157 1.61 -0.11 11.43
N GLU A 158 1.47 -0.81 10.30
CA GLU A 158 2.50 -1.76 9.83
C GLU A 158 3.83 -1.05 9.56
N LYS A 159 3.81 0.12 8.93
CA LYS A 159 5.03 0.92 8.70
C LYS A 159 5.69 1.33 10.01
N ARG A 160 4.91 1.86 10.96
CA ARG A 160 5.36 2.31 12.26
C ARG A 160 6.02 1.18 13.06
N THR A 161 5.35 0.03 13.13
CA THR A 161 5.82 -1.12 13.93
C THR A 161 7.00 -1.85 13.31
N ARG A 162 7.17 -1.79 11.99
CA ARG A 162 8.30 -2.43 11.28
C ARG A 162 9.50 -1.52 11.10
N ASP A 163 9.38 -0.23 11.39
CA ASP A 163 10.38 0.80 11.06
C ASP A 163 10.73 0.74 9.55
N ASP A 164 9.66 0.63 8.72
CA ASP A 164 9.76 0.47 7.28
C ASP A 164 9.97 1.84 6.59
N LEU A 165 10.76 1.84 5.52
CA LEU A 165 11.10 3.06 4.77
C LEU A 165 10.16 3.34 3.58
N LYS A 166 9.10 2.53 3.37
CA LYS A 166 8.16 2.77 2.27
C LYS A 166 7.49 4.12 2.40
N ASP A 167 7.23 4.75 1.28
CA ASP A 167 6.41 5.96 1.24
C ASP A 167 4.92 5.60 1.24
N ILE A 168 4.17 6.26 2.12
CA ILE A 168 2.70 6.30 2.12
C ILE A 168 2.30 7.73 1.79
N ILE A 169 1.71 7.94 0.62
CA ILE A 169 1.25 9.24 0.14
C ILE A 169 -0.27 9.29 0.23
N ILE A 170 -0.82 10.22 1.00
CA ILE A 170 -2.25 10.50 1.09
C ILE A 170 -2.55 11.68 0.17
N PHE A 171 -3.38 11.45 -0.84
CA PHE A 171 -3.82 12.50 -1.75
C PHE A 171 -5.07 13.19 -1.18
N ASN A 172 -4.87 14.32 -0.52
CA ASN A 172 -5.93 15.13 0.08
C ASN A 172 -6.58 16.05 -0.97
N PHE A 173 -7.17 15.45 -1.99
CA PHE A 173 -7.82 16.16 -3.10
C PHE A 173 -9.09 16.86 -2.63
N ASP A 174 -9.21 18.18 -2.86
CA ASP A 174 -10.31 19.02 -2.43
C ASP A 174 -10.62 18.93 -0.91
N GLY A 175 -9.60 18.72 -0.08
CA GLY A 175 -9.77 18.61 1.37
C GLY A 175 -10.49 17.34 1.83
N TYR A 176 -10.54 16.29 1.00
CA TYR A 176 -11.28 15.06 1.30
C TYR A 176 -10.87 14.41 2.63
N TYR A 177 -9.59 14.49 2.98
CA TYR A 177 -9.04 13.91 4.20
C TYR A 177 -8.80 14.94 5.32
N ASP A 178 -9.27 16.20 5.20
CA ASP A 178 -9.05 17.22 6.23
C ASP A 178 -9.48 16.77 7.62
N SER A 179 -10.66 16.17 7.75
CA SER A 179 -11.15 15.68 9.04
C SER A 179 -10.29 14.56 9.64
N LEU A 180 -9.73 13.69 8.81
CA LEU A 180 -8.81 12.63 9.24
C LEU A 180 -7.49 13.24 9.73
N LEU A 181 -6.94 14.21 9.00
CA LEU A 181 -5.69 14.87 9.34
C LEU A 181 -5.84 15.69 10.63
N VAL A 182 -6.95 16.41 10.81
CA VAL A 182 -7.28 17.11 12.05
C VAL A 182 -7.40 16.14 13.23
N GLN A 183 -7.98 14.94 13.02
CA GLN A 183 -8.05 13.94 14.09
C GLN A 183 -6.65 13.45 14.49
N ILE A 184 -5.76 13.19 13.52
CA ILE A 184 -4.38 12.79 13.80
C ILE A 184 -3.61 13.88 14.54
N GLU A 185 -3.75 15.14 14.14
CA GLU A 185 -3.13 16.29 14.83
C GLU A 185 -3.60 16.38 16.29
N LYS A 186 -4.90 16.22 16.53
CA LYS A 186 -5.46 16.22 17.88
C LYS A 186 -4.88 15.08 18.74
N GLU A 187 -4.65 13.91 18.16
CA GLU A 187 -4.06 12.78 18.88
C GLU A 187 -2.59 13.04 19.23
N ILE A 188 -1.86 13.75 18.38
CA ILE A 188 -0.50 14.23 18.67
C ILE A 188 -0.53 15.24 19.81
N ASP A 189 -1.37 16.27 19.73
CA ASP A 189 -1.47 17.35 20.71
C ASP A 189 -1.87 16.83 22.11
N LEU A 190 -2.70 15.79 22.16
CA LEU A 190 -3.12 15.13 23.39
C LEU A 190 -2.16 14.05 23.89
N GLY A 191 -1.09 13.75 23.16
CA GLY A 191 -0.07 12.78 23.53
C GLY A 191 -0.49 11.32 23.33
N PHE A 192 -1.45 11.02 22.45
CA PHE A 192 -1.79 9.65 22.05
C PHE A 192 -0.86 9.12 20.95
N ILE A 193 -0.28 10.02 20.14
CA ILE A 193 0.72 9.70 19.13
C ILE A 193 2.02 10.43 19.52
N HIS A 194 3.10 9.66 19.67
CA HIS A 194 4.44 10.17 19.97
C HIS A 194 5.39 10.06 18.77
N ASP A 195 4.95 9.40 17.71
CA ASP A 195 5.74 9.23 16.49
C ASP A 195 5.74 10.52 15.66
N ASP A 196 6.83 10.76 14.95
CA ASP A 196 6.92 11.81 13.94
C ASP A 196 6.09 11.39 12.71
N ILE A 197 4.85 11.88 12.63
CA ILE A 197 3.90 11.50 11.57
C ILE A 197 4.44 11.81 10.17
N SER A 198 5.31 12.81 10.02
CA SER A 198 5.91 13.17 8.74
C SER A 198 6.83 12.07 8.17
N LYS A 199 7.32 11.18 9.03
CA LYS A 199 8.07 9.98 8.64
C LYS A 199 7.14 8.82 8.24
N LEU A 200 5.89 8.84 8.71
CA LEU A 200 4.92 7.78 8.45
C LEU A 200 4.14 8.04 7.17
N ILE A 201 3.66 9.28 6.97
CA ILE A 201 2.85 9.68 5.81
C ILE A 201 3.37 10.97 5.18
N LYS A 202 3.11 11.11 3.89
CA LYS A 202 3.22 12.36 3.14
C LYS A 202 1.83 12.74 2.66
N VAL A 203 1.46 14.01 2.77
CA VAL A 203 0.17 14.51 2.29
C VAL A 203 0.43 15.40 1.09
N VAL A 204 -0.31 15.18 0.00
CA VAL A 204 -0.28 16.01 -1.22
C VAL A 204 -1.70 16.43 -1.57
N THR A 205 -1.86 17.63 -2.14
CA THR A 205 -3.18 18.20 -2.47
C THR A 205 -3.42 18.33 -3.98
N ASN A 206 -2.35 18.24 -4.77
CA ASN A 206 -2.40 18.41 -6.23
C ASN A 206 -1.32 17.55 -6.93
N MET A 207 -1.42 17.46 -8.26
CA MET A 207 -0.52 16.65 -9.06
C MET A 207 0.93 17.15 -9.06
N ASP A 208 1.17 18.44 -8.90
CA ASP A 208 2.55 18.99 -8.84
C ASP A 208 3.26 18.53 -7.57
N GLU A 209 2.56 18.55 -6.42
CA GLU A 209 3.08 18.02 -5.16
C GLU A 209 3.28 16.50 -5.24
N PHE A 210 2.33 15.78 -5.84
CA PHE A 210 2.45 14.35 -6.04
C PHE A 210 3.68 14.00 -6.88
N ASN A 211 3.87 14.67 -8.02
CA ASN A 211 5.03 14.44 -8.90
C ASN A 211 6.35 14.66 -8.16
N LYS A 212 6.47 15.74 -7.40
CA LYS A 212 7.66 16.00 -6.55
C LYS A 212 7.89 14.92 -5.50
N CYS A 213 6.82 14.37 -4.91
CA CYS A 213 6.93 13.30 -3.91
C CYS A 213 7.45 11.98 -4.48
N ILE A 214 7.12 11.67 -5.74
CA ILE A 214 7.50 10.40 -6.38
C ILE A 214 8.77 10.51 -7.23
N GLU A 215 9.31 11.72 -7.45
CA GLU A 215 10.63 11.91 -8.05
C GLU A 215 11.67 11.16 -7.21
N ARG A 216 12.38 10.21 -7.83
CA ARG A 216 13.43 9.46 -7.17
C ARG A 216 14.53 10.44 -6.77
N ARG A 217 14.86 10.49 -5.49
CA ARG A 217 16.09 11.13 -5.04
C ARG A 217 17.24 10.30 -5.59
N ASN A 218 17.91 10.83 -6.58
CA ASN A 218 19.16 10.27 -7.13
C ASN A 218 20.25 10.23 -6.06
#